data_5ccc47a40f560bfb42246c36f8ff6f61
#
_entry.id   5ccc47a40f560bfb42246c36f8ff6f61
#
_cell.length_a   1.000
_cell.length_b   1.000
_cell.length_c   1.000
_cell.angle_alpha   90.00
_cell.angle_beta   90.00
_cell.angle_gamma   90.00
#
_symmetry.space_group_name_H-M   'P 1'
#
loop_
_entity.id
_entity.type
_entity.pdbx_description
1 polymer ?
#
loop_
_entity_poly.entity_id
_entity_poly.type
_entity_poly.pdbx_seq_one_letter_code
_entity_poly.pdbx_strand_id
1 'polypeptide(L)'
;MGSIKRVRNILAAAACLALPAAARAQYETPVNPPDPAAQLAEMVALYDSVCLRAFPNDEAAARDMTARGAVPMSDAEVRSLLRDDPGRGWNVAGRTARFRVTIEGPPFHACGVRTMAAAAFPDMAPYRALAARFEAGGAYRSFGPQSMVVDNVDSTAAGERRDDRGRTESLMVFLGTPVAKLRDAAHSAVEIRFVHQIYAPH
;
A
#
# COMPACT_ATOMS: atom_id res chain seq x y z
N MET A 1 59.17 -29.69 -39.24
CA MET A 1 58.16 -30.15 -38.26
C MET A 1 57.70 -28.96 -37.49
N GLY A 2 56.64 -28.32 -37.93
CA GLY A 2 56.10 -27.07 -37.33
C GLY A 2 54.74 -27.33 -36.67
N SER A 3 54.67 -27.10 -35.40
CA SER A 3 53.47 -27.30 -34.58
C SER A 3 52.55 -26.06 -34.63
N ILE A 4 51.39 -26.21 -35.19
CA ILE A 4 50.38 -25.15 -35.29
C ILE A 4 49.59 -25.10 -33.98
N LYS A 5 49.79 -24.02 -33.18
CA LYS A 5 48.97 -23.74 -31.99
C LYS A 5 47.65 -23.13 -32.43
N ARG A 6 46.55 -23.84 -32.18
CA ARG A 6 45.17 -23.32 -32.36
C ARG A 6 44.86 -22.34 -31.24
N VAL A 7 44.63 -21.09 -31.57
CA VAL A 7 44.05 -20.07 -30.69
C VAL A 7 42.56 -20.31 -30.65
N ARG A 8 42.04 -20.67 -29.47
CA ARG A 8 40.58 -20.76 -29.20
C ARG A 8 40.10 -19.38 -28.81
N ASN A 9 39.33 -18.73 -29.71
CA ASN A 9 38.60 -17.52 -29.40
C ASN A 9 37.45 -17.86 -28.43
N ILE A 10 37.53 -17.36 -27.19
CA ILE A 10 36.46 -17.38 -26.22
C ILE A 10 35.62 -16.11 -26.47
N LEU A 11 34.49 -16.25 -27.16
CA LEU A 11 33.47 -15.23 -27.22
C LEU A 11 32.77 -15.19 -25.88
N ALA A 12 33.10 -14.19 -25.06
CA ALA A 12 32.32 -13.85 -23.84
C ALA A 12 31.02 -13.18 -24.29
N ALA A 13 29.94 -13.92 -24.23
CA ALA A 13 28.60 -13.35 -24.39
C ALA A 13 28.27 -12.52 -23.16
N ALA A 14 28.31 -11.19 -23.27
CA ALA A 14 27.80 -10.27 -22.31
C ALA A 14 26.26 -10.36 -22.31
N ALA A 15 25.69 -11.14 -21.40
CA ALA A 15 24.27 -11.13 -21.13
C ALA A 15 23.91 -9.83 -20.40
N CYS A 16 23.46 -8.81 -21.16
CA CYS A 16 22.80 -7.64 -20.59
C CYS A 16 21.51 -8.11 -19.91
N LEU A 17 21.53 -8.20 -18.58
CA LEU A 17 20.34 -8.36 -17.78
C LEU A 17 19.52 -7.06 -17.87
N ALA A 18 18.66 -6.99 -18.87
CA ALA A 18 17.61 -5.98 -18.97
C ALA A 18 16.63 -6.26 -17.82
N LEU A 19 16.75 -5.51 -16.73
CA LEU A 19 15.72 -5.48 -15.68
C LEU A 19 14.39 -5.09 -16.33
N PRO A 20 13.30 -5.81 -16.06
CA PRO A 20 12.01 -5.51 -16.67
C PRO A 20 11.58 -4.10 -16.31
N ALA A 21 11.34 -3.27 -17.32
CA ALA A 21 10.84 -1.89 -17.19
C ALA A 21 9.51 -1.78 -16.41
N ALA A 22 8.81 -2.88 -16.21
CA ALA A 22 7.56 -2.96 -15.48
C ALA A 22 7.65 -2.53 -13.98
N ALA A 23 8.82 -2.66 -13.33
CA ALA A 23 8.98 -2.28 -11.93
C ALA A 23 9.03 -0.75 -11.71
N ARG A 24 9.42 0.04 -12.70
CA ARG A 24 9.50 1.50 -12.61
C ARG A 24 8.18 2.22 -12.88
N ALA A 25 7.29 1.66 -13.66
CA ALA A 25 6.00 2.26 -14.02
C ALA A 25 5.01 2.39 -12.85
N GLN A 26 5.34 1.84 -11.68
CA GLN A 26 4.42 1.78 -10.53
C GLN A 26 4.38 3.06 -9.69
N TYR A 27 5.33 4.00 -9.90
CA TYR A 27 5.45 5.22 -9.12
C TYR A 27 5.38 6.51 -9.96
N GLU A 28 5.10 6.40 -11.26
CA GLU A 28 4.91 7.59 -12.09
C GLU A 28 3.64 8.32 -11.66
N THR A 29 3.81 9.58 -11.26
CA THR A 29 2.69 10.50 -11.03
C THR A 29 1.87 10.58 -12.33
N PRO A 30 0.54 10.44 -12.30
CA PRO A 30 -0.28 10.58 -13.51
C PRO A 30 0.00 11.92 -14.19
N VAL A 31 0.18 11.91 -15.51
CA VAL A 31 0.45 13.12 -16.31
C VAL A 31 -0.68 14.16 -16.17
N ASN A 32 -1.89 13.70 -15.86
CA ASN A 32 -3.01 14.54 -15.41
C ASN A 32 -3.42 14.00 -14.03
N PRO A 33 -3.11 14.69 -12.94
CA PRO A 33 -3.57 14.26 -11.62
C PRO A 33 -5.11 14.20 -11.65
N PRO A 34 -5.71 13.07 -11.23
CA PRO A 34 -7.15 12.97 -11.12
C PRO A 34 -7.66 14.00 -10.12
N ASP A 35 -8.94 14.37 -10.25
CA ASP A 35 -9.61 15.14 -9.21
C ASP A 35 -9.39 14.47 -7.85
N PRO A 36 -8.76 15.15 -6.87
CA PRO A 36 -8.46 14.57 -5.56
C PRO A 36 -9.71 14.06 -4.84
N ALA A 37 -10.86 14.71 -5.04
CA ALA A 37 -12.11 14.29 -4.44
C ALA A 37 -12.61 12.97 -5.06
N ALA A 38 -12.49 12.81 -6.37
CA ALA A 38 -12.85 11.57 -7.06
C ALA A 38 -11.89 10.42 -6.68
N GLN A 39 -10.59 10.70 -6.55
CA GLN A 39 -9.61 9.71 -6.10
C GLN A 39 -9.90 9.25 -4.67
N LEU A 40 -10.17 10.19 -3.75
CA LEU A 40 -10.56 9.87 -2.38
C LEU A 40 -11.84 9.04 -2.34
N ALA A 41 -12.87 9.43 -3.08
CA ALA A 41 -14.14 8.70 -3.10
C ALA A 41 -13.97 7.25 -3.56
N GLU A 42 -13.15 7.02 -4.59
CA GLU A 42 -12.84 5.67 -5.07
C GLU A 42 -12.03 4.87 -4.03
N MET A 43 -11.04 5.48 -3.39
CA MET A 43 -10.25 4.86 -2.31
C MET A 43 -11.13 4.48 -1.11
N VAL A 44 -12.04 5.37 -0.69
CA VAL A 44 -12.99 5.14 0.41
C VAL A 44 -13.93 3.99 0.08
N ALA A 45 -14.46 3.92 -1.15
CA ALA A 45 -15.33 2.82 -1.58
C ALA A 45 -14.61 1.47 -1.59
N LEU A 46 -13.35 1.45 -2.03
CA LEU A 46 -12.52 0.25 -2.01
C LEU A 46 -12.21 -0.19 -0.57
N TYR A 47 -11.83 0.74 0.30
CA TYR A 47 -11.56 0.48 1.71
C TYR A 47 -12.80 -0.04 2.45
N ASP A 48 -13.98 0.58 2.25
CA ASP A 48 -15.24 0.11 2.82
C ASP A 48 -15.54 -1.35 2.44
N SER A 49 -15.43 -1.66 1.15
CA SER A 49 -15.75 -3.00 0.65
C SER A 49 -14.80 -4.06 1.20
N VAL A 50 -13.50 -3.84 1.10
CA VAL A 50 -12.50 -4.87 1.36
C VAL A 50 -12.08 -4.90 2.82
N CYS A 51 -11.79 -3.72 3.39
CA CYS A 51 -11.21 -3.65 4.72
C CYS A 51 -12.23 -3.49 5.85
N LEU A 52 -13.45 -3.01 5.58
CA LEU A 52 -14.44 -2.88 6.65
C LEU A 52 -15.55 -3.93 6.56
N ARG A 53 -15.93 -4.37 5.36
CA ARG A 53 -17.01 -5.36 5.20
C ARG A 53 -16.52 -6.79 5.00
N ALA A 54 -15.47 -6.99 4.21
CA ALA A 54 -14.97 -8.34 3.94
C ALA A 54 -13.97 -8.80 5.02
N PHE A 55 -12.97 -7.99 5.35
CA PHE A 55 -12.03 -8.22 6.45
C PHE A 55 -12.77 -8.21 7.81
N PRO A 56 -12.41 -9.06 8.77
CA PRO A 56 -11.22 -9.91 8.85
C PRO A 56 -11.33 -11.30 8.20
N ASN A 57 -12.29 -11.52 7.33
CA ASN A 57 -12.34 -12.75 6.54
C ASN A 57 -11.48 -12.58 5.28
N ASP A 58 -10.23 -13.04 5.33
CA ASP A 58 -9.24 -12.89 4.25
C ASP A 58 -9.69 -13.51 2.94
N GLU A 59 -10.43 -14.62 3.00
CA GLU A 59 -10.95 -15.27 1.79
C GLU A 59 -12.12 -14.47 1.17
N ALA A 60 -12.92 -13.78 1.98
CA ALA A 60 -13.94 -12.87 1.47
C ALA A 60 -13.30 -11.66 0.79
N ALA A 61 -12.27 -11.09 1.40
CA ALA A 61 -11.51 -10.01 0.81
C ALA A 61 -10.81 -10.42 -0.51
N ALA A 62 -10.21 -11.62 -0.55
CA ALA A 62 -9.60 -12.15 -1.77
C ALA A 62 -10.62 -12.36 -2.89
N ARG A 63 -11.82 -12.86 -2.57
CA ARG A 63 -12.91 -12.97 -3.56
C ARG A 63 -13.37 -11.61 -4.09
N ASP A 64 -13.48 -10.58 -3.24
CA ASP A 64 -13.83 -9.24 -3.67
C ASP A 64 -12.76 -8.68 -4.63
N MET A 65 -11.47 -8.89 -4.33
CA MET A 65 -10.37 -8.47 -5.20
C MET A 65 -10.43 -9.19 -6.56
N THR A 66 -10.68 -10.50 -6.57
CA THR A 66 -10.82 -11.28 -7.80
C THR A 66 -12.02 -10.79 -8.64
N ALA A 67 -13.16 -10.54 -8.00
CA ALA A 67 -14.36 -10.04 -8.68
C ALA A 67 -14.15 -8.66 -9.32
N ARG A 68 -13.24 -7.85 -8.79
CA ARG A 68 -12.84 -6.54 -9.35
C ARG A 68 -11.80 -6.66 -10.48
N GLY A 69 -11.30 -7.84 -10.78
CA GLY A 69 -10.21 -8.04 -11.73
C GLY A 69 -8.86 -7.49 -11.22
N ALA A 70 -8.69 -7.38 -9.91
CA ALA A 70 -7.43 -6.98 -9.32
C ALA A 70 -6.34 -8.01 -9.59
N VAL A 71 -5.13 -7.54 -9.88
CA VAL A 71 -3.98 -8.39 -10.19
C VAL A 71 -3.25 -8.74 -8.89
N PRO A 72 -3.10 -10.03 -8.54
CA PRO A 72 -2.30 -10.41 -7.38
C PRO A 72 -0.86 -9.86 -7.49
N MET A 73 -0.32 -9.41 -6.38
CA MET A 73 1.09 -9.03 -6.27
C MET A 73 1.98 -10.26 -6.21
N SER A 74 3.20 -10.13 -6.71
CA SER A 74 4.24 -11.11 -6.47
C SER A 74 4.68 -11.13 -5.00
N ASP A 75 5.24 -12.25 -4.54
CA ASP A 75 5.78 -12.36 -3.18
C ASP A 75 6.82 -11.28 -2.86
N ALA A 76 7.62 -10.87 -3.86
CA ALA A 76 8.61 -9.81 -3.69
C ALA A 76 7.96 -8.44 -3.45
N GLU A 77 6.86 -8.13 -4.16
CA GLU A 77 6.09 -6.90 -3.93
C GLU A 77 5.43 -6.90 -2.56
N VAL A 78 4.82 -8.03 -2.17
CA VAL A 78 4.19 -8.18 -0.84
C VAL A 78 5.22 -7.97 0.26
N ARG A 79 6.37 -8.68 0.22
CA ARG A 79 7.45 -8.50 1.21
C ARG A 79 7.94 -7.06 1.29
N SER A 80 8.12 -6.40 0.15
CA SER A 80 8.53 -4.99 0.12
C SER A 80 7.54 -4.07 0.80
N LEU A 81 6.24 -4.35 0.70
CA LEU A 81 5.18 -3.52 1.28
C LEU A 81 4.90 -3.82 2.75
N LEU A 82 5.03 -5.08 3.16
CA LEU A 82 4.76 -5.56 4.51
C LEU A 82 6.04 -5.75 5.35
N ARG A 83 7.22 -5.42 4.80
CA ARG A 83 8.52 -5.52 5.50
C ARG A 83 8.79 -6.93 6.00
N ASP A 84 8.63 -7.90 5.11
CA ASP A 84 8.77 -9.33 5.36
C ASP A 84 7.70 -9.95 6.28
N ASP A 85 6.74 -9.16 6.79
CA ASP A 85 5.58 -9.73 7.47
C ASP A 85 4.74 -10.57 6.49
N PRO A 86 4.18 -11.70 6.96
CA PRO A 86 3.40 -12.58 6.09
C PRO A 86 2.10 -11.90 5.64
N GLY A 87 1.73 -12.11 4.40
CA GLY A 87 0.50 -11.51 3.88
C GLY A 87 0.28 -11.76 2.40
N ARG A 88 -0.70 -11.08 1.86
CA ARG A 88 -1.03 -11.09 0.43
C ARG A 88 -1.39 -9.69 -0.04
N GLY A 89 -1.30 -9.43 -1.34
CA GLY A 89 -1.62 -8.12 -1.89
C GLY A 89 -2.12 -8.17 -3.32
N TRP A 90 -2.75 -7.07 -3.74
CA TRP A 90 -3.31 -6.89 -5.07
C TRP A 90 -3.05 -5.48 -5.59
N ASN A 91 -2.76 -5.40 -6.87
CA ASN A 91 -2.75 -4.17 -7.64
C ASN A 91 -4.13 -3.95 -8.25
N VAL A 92 -4.75 -2.81 -7.98
CA VAL A 92 -6.09 -2.44 -8.44
C VAL A 92 -5.98 -1.27 -9.41
N ALA A 93 -6.38 -1.49 -10.66
CA ALA A 93 -6.50 -0.41 -11.64
C ALA A 93 -7.85 0.30 -11.43
N GLY A 94 -7.83 1.38 -10.65
CA GLY A 94 -8.99 2.22 -10.47
C GLY A 94 -9.25 3.15 -11.66
N ARG A 95 -10.38 3.85 -11.65
CA ARG A 95 -10.74 4.85 -12.66
C ARG A 95 -9.96 6.15 -12.50
N THR A 96 -9.66 6.50 -11.26
CA THR A 96 -9.01 7.77 -10.90
C THR A 96 -7.54 7.59 -10.54
N ALA A 97 -7.17 6.40 -10.06
CA ALA A 97 -5.81 6.11 -9.63
C ALA A 97 -5.52 4.60 -9.64
N ARG A 98 -4.26 4.26 -9.41
CA ARG A 98 -3.84 2.89 -9.04
C ARG A 98 -3.87 2.76 -7.54
N PHE A 99 -4.47 1.68 -7.07
CA PHE A 99 -4.49 1.35 -5.65
C PHE A 99 -3.74 0.05 -5.41
N ARG A 100 -3.23 -0.09 -4.21
CA ARG A 100 -2.69 -1.35 -3.71
C ARG A 100 -3.47 -1.74 -2.47
N VAL A 101 -3.93 -2.98 -2.45
CA VAL A 101 -4.60 -3.56 -1.30
C VAL A 101 -3.68 -4.63 -0.71
N THR A 102 -3.49 -4.62 0.60
CA THR A 102 -2.70 -5.64 1.30
C THR A 102 -3.48 -6.17 2.49
N ILE A 103 -3.33 -7.47 2.75
CA ILE A 103 -3.76 -8.11 3.99
C ILE A 103 -2.50 -8.70 4.61
N GLU A 104 -2.16 -8.20 5.79
CA GLU A 104 -1.07 -8.67 6.63
C GLU A 104 -1.59 -9.72 7.60
N GLY A 105 -0.82 -10.78 7.80
CA GLY A 105 -1.15 -11.86 8.73
C GLY A 105 -0.87 -11.50 10.19
N PRO A 106 -1.31 -12.34 11.14
CA PRO A 106 -1.04 -12.15 12.55
C PRO A 106 0.46 -11.98 12.86
N PRO A 107 0.83 -11.29 13.99
CA PRO A 107 -0.06 -10.79 15.05
C PRO A 107 -0.77 -9.46 14.73
N PHE A 108 -0.34 -8.73 13.70
CA PHE A 108 -0.89 -7.45 13.26
C PHE A 108 -1.90 -7.62 12.13
N HIS A 109 -2.81 -8.59 12.24
CA HIS A 109 -3.80 -8.84 11.20
C HIS A 109 -4.42 -7.53 10.70
N ALA A 110 -4.04 -7.10 9.51
CA ALA A 110 -4.36 -5.77 9.00
C ALA A 110 -4.74 -5.78 7.52
N CYS A 111 -5.78 -5.02 7.18
CA CYS A 111 -6.15 -4.73 5.81
C CYS A 111 -5.83 -3.27 5.48
N GLY A 112 -5.07 -3.04 4.41
CA GLY A 112 -4.68 -1.71 3.99
C GLY A 112 -5.00 -1.42 2.53
N VAL A 113 -5.50 -0.21 2.26
CA VAL A 113 -5.61 0.35 0.91
C VAL A 113 -4.69 1.53 0.82
N ARG A 114 -3.82 1.57 -0.20
CA ARG A 114 -2.88 2.67 -0.43
C ARG A 114 -2.90 3.17 -1.87
N THR A 115 -2.58 4.44 -2.03
CA THR A 115 -2.39 5.11 -3.32
C THR A 115 -1.30 6.17 -3.22
N MET A 116 -0.75 6.56 -4.38
CA MET A 116 0.08 7.75 -4.49
C MET A 116 -0.76 8.91 -4.99
N ALA A 117 -0.61 10.08 -4.40
CA ALA A 117 -1.27 11.32 -4.79
C ALA A 117 -0.24 12.45 -4.94
N ALA A 118 -0.56 13.47 -5.72
CA ALA A 118 0.30 14.65 -5.87
C ALA A 118 0.43 15.45 -4.56
N ALA A 119 -0.61 15.40 -3.72
CA ALA A 119 -0.66 16.02 -2.39
C ALA A 119 -1.61 15.24 -1.48
N ALA A 120 -1.58 15.53 -0.19
CA ALA A 120 -2.62 15.05 0.72
C ALA A 120 -4.01 15.51 0.26
N PHE A 121 -5.01 14.68 0.47
CA PHE A 121 -6.39 15.05 0.12
C PHE A 121 -6.83 16.28 0.93
N PRO A 122 -7.38 17.31 0.28
CA PRO A 122 -7.73 18.57 0.95
C PRO A 122 -8.90 18.41 1.93
N ASP A 123 -9.78 17.44 1.69
CA ASP A 123 -10.90 17.12 2.57
C ASP A 123 -11.04 15.60 2.76
N MET A 124 -10.95 15.17 4.00
CA MET A 124 -11.09 13.77 4.41
C MET A 124 -12.51 13.44 4.93
N ALA A 125 -13.51 14.31 4.71
CA ALA A 125 -14.87 14.09 5.20
C ALA A 125 -15.49 12.75 4.74
N PRO A 126 -15.30 12.28 3.48
CA PRO A 126 -15.80 10.96 3.06
C PRO A 126 -15.23 9.80 3.88
N TYR A 127 -13.93 9.82 4.19
CA TYR A 127 -13.29 8.82 5.04
C TYR A 127 -13.81 8.92 6.48
N ARG A 128 -13.88 10.13 7.06
CA ARG A 128 -14.38 10.32 8.44
C ARG A 128 -15.82 9.85 8.60
N ALA A 129 -16.69 10.11 7.61
CA ALA A 129 -18.06 9.63 7.61
C ALA A 129 -18.15 8.09 7.55
N LEU A 130 -17.25 7.44 6.81
CA LEU A 130 -17.17 5.98 6.77
C LEU A 130 -16.68 5.42 8.11
N ALA A 131 -15.60 5.95 8.67
CA ALA A 131 -15.04 5.54 9.95
C ALA A 131 -16.09 5.67 11.07
N ALA A 132 -16.75 6.82 11.17
CA ALA A 132 -17.78 7.06 12.18
C ALA A 132 -18.95 6.06 12.10
N ARG A 133 -19.35 5.62 10.89
CA ARG A 133 -20.38 4.57 10.75
C ARG A 133 -19.90 3.21 11.25
N PHE A 134 -18.66 2.87 10.99
CA PHE A 134 -18.06 1.62 11.46
C PHE A 134 -17.91 1.61 12.99
N GLU A 135 -17.55 2.75 13.56
CA GLU A 135 -17.29 2.94 14.99
C GLU A 135 -18.56 3.06 15.85
N ALA A 136 -19.71 3.32 15.24
CA ALA A 136 -20.96 3.64 15.93
C ALA A 136 -21.42 2.57 16.97
N GLY A 137 -20.94 1.33 16.84
CA GLY A 137 -21.21 0.23 17.76
C GLY A 137 -20.13 -0.02 18.82
N GLY A 138 -19.09 0.82 18.93
CA GLY A 138 -17.93 0.58 19.77
C GLY A 138 -17.42 1.81 20.54
N ALA A 139 -16.63 1.56 21.58
CA ALA A 139 -15.98 2.61 22.37
C ALA A 139 -14.61 2.95 21.77
N TYR A 140 -14.60 3.53 20.58
CA TYR A 140 -13.37 4.00 19.94
C TYR A 140 -12.88 5.31 20.57
N ARG A 141 -11.58 5.51 20.55
CA ARG A 141 -10.90 6.71 21.04
C ARG A 141 -9.90 7.18 19.98
N SER A 142 -9.93 8.47 19.68
CA SER A 142 -8.97 9.09 18.76
C SER A 142 -7.55 9.00 19.28
N PHE A 143 -6.60 8.85 18.37
CA PHE A 143 -5.18 8.97 18.64
C PHE A 143 -4.45 9.71 17.49
N GLY A 144 -3.29 10.28 17.84
CA GLY A 144 -2.45 11.01 16.88
C GLY A 144 -2.84 12.49 16.74
N PRO A 145 -2.24 13.18 15.75
CA PRO A 145 -1.25 12.64 14.83
C PRO A 145 0.07 12.25 15.51
N GLN A 146 0.65 11.13 15.06
CA GLN A 146 1.97 10.68 15.46
C GLN A 146 2.87 10.68 14.23
N SER A 147 4.06 11.26 14.33
CA SER A 147 5.02 11.33 13.24
C SER A 147 6.20 10.40 13.50
N MET A 148 6.67 9.73 12.45
CA MET A 148 7.84 8.88 12.46
C MET A 148 8.58 8.95 11.13
N VAL A 149 9.89 8.74 11.16
CA VAL A 149 10.69 8.58 9.93
C VAL A 149 11.07 7.12 9.79
N VAL A 150 10.67 6.51 8.69
CA VAL A 150 10.98 5.12 8.39
C VAL A 150 11.39 5.00 6.93
N ASP A 151 12.57 4.39 6.67
CA ASP A 151 13.12 4.17 5.33
C ASP A 151 13.16 5.44 4.45
N ASN A 152 13.55 6.56 5.05
CA ASN A 152 13.56 7.88 4.42
C ASN A 152 12.17 8.41 4.02
N VAL A 153 11.13 7.94 4.64
CA VAL A 153 9.75 8.45 4.51
C VAL A 153 9.34 9.09 5.83
N ASP A 154 9.00 10.38 5.78
CA ASP A 154 8.30 11.06 6.86
C ASP A 154 6.85 10.58 6.84
N SER A 155 6.45 9.82 7.85
CA SER A 155 5.11 9.28 7.97
C SER A 155 4.37 9.91 9.13
N THR A 156 3.14 10.29 8.91
CA THR A 156 2.20 10.72 9.96
C THR A 156 1.04 9.74 10.02
N ALA A 157 0.72 9.27 11.23
CA ALA A 157 -0.41 8.38 11.49
C ALA A 157 -1.39 9.03 12.45
N ALA A 158 -2.68 8.93 12.14
CA ALA A 158 -3.76 9.31 13.02
C ALA A 158 -4.94 8.34 12.83
N GLY A 159 -5.82 8.23 13.80
CA GLY A 159 -6.96 7.34 13.67
C GLY A 159 -7.74 7.16 14.96
N GLU A 160 -8.54 6.11 14.98
CA GLU A 160 -9.38 5.69 16.07
C GLU A 160 -9.02 4.26 16.48
N ARG A 161 -9.08 3.98 17.77
CA ARG A 161 -8.86 2.63 18.29
C ARG A 161 -9.81 2.28 19.41
N ARG A 162 -10.11 1.00 19.53
CA ARG A 162 -10.74 0.41 20.71
C ARG A 162 -9.92 -0.76 21.23
N ASP A 163 -9.94 -0.93 22.54
CA ASP A 163 -9.33 -2.06 23.23
C ASP A 163 -10.44 -2.91 23.84
N ASP A 164 -10.49 -4.19 23.55
CA ASP A 164 -11.45 -5.13 24.11
C ASP A 164 -10.79 -6.49 24.39
N ARG A 165 -10.79 -6.89 25.66
CA ARG A 165 -10.32 -8.21 26.13
C ARG A 165 -8.95 -8.63 25.59
N GLY A 166 -7.99 -7.72 25.57
CA GLY A 166 -6.63 -7.99 25.07
C GLY A 166 -6.48 -7.92 23.56
N ARG A 167 -7.52 -7.55 22.83
CA ARG A 167 -7.49 -7.26 21.39
C ARG A 167 -7.59 -5.75 21.19
N THR A 168 -6.73 -5.20 20.37
CA THR A 168 -6.83 -3.81 19.89
C THR A 168 -7.31 -3.81 18.43
N GLU A 169 -8.33 -3.03 18.15
CA GLU A 169 -8.80 -2.75 16.79
C GLU A 169 -8.63 -1.28 16.48
N SER A 170 -8.06 -0.98 15.31
CA SER A 170 -7.71 0.39 14.92
C SER A 170 -8.09 0.67 13.48
N LEU A 171 -8.66 1.86 13.25
CA LEU A 171 -8.79 2.46 11.93
C LEU A 171 -7.78 3.59 11.83
N MET A 172 -6.89 3.55 10.83
CA MET A 172 -5.76 4.47 10.75
C MET A 172 -5.66 5.10 9.35
N VAL A 173 -5.25 6.35 9.33
CA VAL A 173 -4.80 7.05 8.14
C VAL A 173 -3.31 7.31 8.28
N PHE A 174 -2.54 6.90 7.27
CA PHE A 174 -1.13 7.25 7.14
C PHE A 174 -0.94 8.18 5.96
N LEU A 175 -0.10 9.20 6.17
CA LEU A 175 0.44 10.07 5.14
C LEU A 175 1.94 9.91 5.14
N GLY A 176 2.50 9.47 4.03
CA GLY A 176 3.94 9.27 3.86
C GLY A 176 4.49 10.19 2.78
N THR A 177 5.57 10.92 3.07
CA THR A 177 6.30 11.74 2.09
C THR A 177 7.79 11.43 2.16
N PRO A 178 8.53 11.46 1.05
CA PRO A 178 9.98 11.36 1.13
C PRO A 178 10.54 12.42 2.08
N VAL A 179 11.58 12.09 2.85
CA VAL A 179 12.26 13.08 3.71
C VAL A 179 12.76 14.27 2.88
N ALA A 180 12.85 15.45 3.48
CA ALA A 180 13.13 16.71 2.78
C ALA A 180 14.35 16.64 1.83
N LYS A 181 15.42 15.93 2.23
CA LYS A 181 16.64 15.74 1.42
C LYS A 181 16.44 14.93 0.13
N LEU A 182 15.33 14.19 0.01
CA LEU A 182 15.01 13.36 -1.15
C LEU A 182 13.84 13.93 -1.97
N ARG A 183 13.26 15.05 -1.54
CA ARG A 183 12.16 15.69 -2.26
C ARG A 183 12.71 16.45 -3.45
N ASP A 184 12.25 16.08 -4.62
CA ASP A 184 12.43 16.79 -5.87
C ASP A 184 11.16 16.67 -6.72
N ALA A 185 11.17 17.20 -7.94
CA ALA A 185 10.00 17.16 -8.82
C ALA A 185 9.51 15.72 -9.14
N ALA A 186 10.42 14.74 -9.11
CA ALA A 186 10.11 13.33 -9.37
C ALA A 186 9.67 12.58 -8.10
N HIS A 187 10.01 13.10 -6.90
CA HIS A 187 9.77 12.45 -5.60
C HIS A 187 8.93 13.32 -4.67
N SER A 188 7.95 14.03 -5.18
CA SER A 188 7.04 14.89 -4.40
C SER A 188 5.72 14.23 -4.05
N ALA A 189 5.44 13.03 -4.59
CA ALA A 189 4.19 12.34 -4.34
C ALA A 189 4.02 11.93 -2.87
N VAL A 190 2.77 11.98 -2.40
CA VAL A 190 2.36 11.57 -1.06
C VAL A 190 1.75 10.18 -1.14
N GLU A 191 2.27 9.24 -0.35
CA GLU A 191 1.55 7.98 -0.11
C GLU A 191 0.42 8.24 0.89
N ILE A 192 -0.78 7.84 0.53
CA ILE A 192 -1.94 7.85 1.43
C ILE A 192 -2.36 6.41 1.64
N ARG A 193 -2.53 6.02 2.91
CA ARG A 193 -2.91 4.66 3.27
C ARG A 193 -4.00 4.67 4.33
N PHE A 194 -5.09 3.93 4.08
CA PHE A 194 -6.12 3.60 5.05
C PHE A 194 -5.89 2.17 5.55
N VAL A 195 -5.94 1.98 6.85
CA VAL A 195 -5.67 0.66 7.47
C VAL A 195 -6.74 0.35 8.49
N HIS A 196 -7.29 -0.86 8.41
CA HIS A 196 -8.04 -1.52 9.48
C HIS A 196 -7.15 -2.62 10.05
N GLN A 197 -6.78 -2.50 11.30
CA GLN A 197 -5.86 -3.42 11.98
C GLN A 197 -6.53 -4.04 13.21
N ILE A 198 -6.29 -5.32 13.37
CA ILE A 198 -6.67 -6.09 14.54
C ILE A 198 -5.38 -6.68 15.12
N TYR A 199 -4.99 -6.19 16.27
CA TYR A 199 -3.86 -6.72 17.02
C TYR A 199 -4.36 -7.60 18.17
N ALA A 200 -3.92 -8.85 18.18
CA ALA A 200 -4.17 -9.79 19.26
C ALA A 200 -2.81 -10.38 19.67
N PRO A 201 -2.21 -9.94 20.79
CA PRO A 201 -1.00 -10.57 21.31
C PRO A 201 -1.31 -12.02 21.71
N HIS A 202 -0.36 -12.92 21.43
CA HIS A 202 -0.43 -14.35 21.78
C HIS A 202 -0.12 -14.56 23.26
#